data_7e026c0ddb7718977fd3930f89d29eba
#
_entry.id   7e026c0ddb7718977fd3930f89d29eba
#
_cell.length_a   1.000
_cell.length_b   1.000
_cell.length_c   1.000
_cell.angle_alpha   90.00
_cell.angle_beta   90.00
_cell.angle_gamma   90.00
#
_symmetry.space_group_name_H-M   'P 1'
#
loop_
_entity.id
_entity.type
_entity.pdbx_description
1 polymer ?
#
loop_
_entity_poly.entity_id
_entity_poly.type
_entity_poly.pdbx_seq_one_letter_code
_entity_poly.pdbx_strand_id
1 'polypeptide(L)'
;MLRGVFLQMGLAALACGLALTPAPARAADLGGDCCADLEERVASLEATTTRKGNRKVSLDISGRVNANILWWSENSNPLNPAANGPLDRHSGIYFGNAATFNDDPEIIFSGSGKISADLSAGFSMRIDDKFAGADTQTTRQTGNSLSGDATYVFLKSKSLGELRLGNQYSASDDAYYVNFGGGTVGGLSGLNHTGTFLLRDANGKLSDTPYASLLGEMSDYRDNRLMYVSPTLSGFTLKADVGGAHTASASLTWIGKVNTVEAEAGIGYQAAHGGDGDCAGKGAQCTQGRDALSLANPWTTATQNNLRSLGLSGSVWDTASGFYLSGEFSHVYAGATGRQDPTNWFAQAGWAKNASGIGLTTLYGSYDRTDNKAANDTSAHYWNIGIDQAIDAAASNVYLHYQRDQLDTDGVVGGSTGVAIPGQSVDSVTGGMVVRF
;
A
#
# COMPACT_ATOMS: atom_id res chain seq x y z
N MET A 1 7.48 -17.71 31.60
CA MET A 1 8.09 -18.78 30.80
C MET A 1 8.03 -18.56 29.29
N LEU A 2 7.23 -17.60 28.78
CA LEU A 2 7.15 -17.33 27.32
C LEU A 2 8.30 -16.49 26.73
N ARG A 3 9.02 -15.72 27.54
CA ARG A 3 10.13 -14.86 27.04
C ARG A 3 11.34 -15.61 26.45
N GLY A 4 11.53 -16.87 26.79
CA GLY A 4 12.67 -17.65 26.30
C GLY A 4 12.47 -18.33 24.94
N VAL A 5 11.24 -18.56 24.54
CA VAL A 5 10.93 -19.30 23.29
C VAL A 5 11.06 -18.41 22.05
N PHE A 6 10.74 -17.12 22.18
CA PHE A 6 10.80 -16.19 21.04
C PHE A 6 12.21 -15.80 20.62
N LEU A 7 13.15 -15.77 21.56
CA LEU A 7 14.56 -15.51 21.22
C LEU A 7 15.19 -16.67 20.44
N GLN A 8 14.70 -17.90 20.66
CA GLN A 8 15.20 -19.09 19.96
C GLN A 8 14.61 -19.26 18.56
N MET A 9 13.37 -18.82 18.33
CA MET A 9 12.76 -18.88 16.99
C MET A 9 13.33 -17.79 16.04
N GLY A 10 13.63 -16.59 16.55
CA GLY A 10 14.27 -15.55 15.76
C GLY A 10 15.69 -15.92 15.29
N LEU A 11 16.45 -16.62 16.13
CA LEU A 11 17.79 -17.10 15.76
C LEU A 11 17.75 -18.29 14.79
N ALA A 12 16.73 -19.13 14.83
CA ALA A 12 16.60 -20.28 13.93
C ALA A 12 16.27 -19.85 12.49
N ALA A 13 15.47 -18.80 12.31
CA ALA A 13 15.18 -18.25 10.99
C ALA A 13 16.41 -17.55 10.37
N LEU A 14 17.24 -16.90 11.19
CA LEU A 14 18.48 -16.27 10.74
C LEU A 14 19.57 -17.31 10.42
N ALA A 15 19.59 -18.45 11.12
CA ALA A 15 20.58 -19.49 10.93
C ALA A 15 20.35 -20.33 9.64
N CYS A 16 19.12 -20.47 9.16
CA CYS A 16 18.82 -21.16 7.91
C CYS A 16 19.27 -20.37 6.65
N GLY A 17 19.35 -19.02 6.74
CA GLY A 17 19.81 -18.19 5.62
C GLY A 17 21.32 -18.18 5.38
N LEU A 18 22.12 -18.65 6.35
CA LEU A 18 23.60 -18.56 6.28
C LEU A 18 24.31 -19.85 5.83
N ALA A 19 23.57 -20.93 5.54
CA ALA A 19 24.16 -22.23 5.20
C ALA A 19 24.21 -22.57 3.70
N LEU A 20 23.90 -21.62 2.80
CA LEU A 20 24.02 -21.84 1.35
C LEU A 20 25.42 -21.46 0.87
N THR A 21 26.37 -22.41 0.96
CA THR A 21 27.65 -22.28 0.25
C THR A 21 27.43 -22.48 -1.25
N PRO A 22 27.92 -21.59 -2.14
CA PRO A 22 27.78 -21.75 -3.57
C PRO A 22 28.61 -22.95 -4.03
N ALA A 23 27.96 -23.93 -4.65
CA ALA A 23 28.66 -24.98 -5.39
C ALA A 23 29.27 -24.38 -6.66
N PRO A 24 30.51 -24.73 -7.05
CA PRO A 24 31.09 -24.18 -8.24
C PRO A 24 30.33 -24.63 -9.49
N ALA A 25 29.80 -23.66 -10.24
CA ALA A 25 29.19 -23.92 -11.53
C ALA A 25 30.24 -24.45 -12.49
N ARG A 26 30.12 -25.70 -12.93
CA ARG A 26 30.88 -26.23 -14.07
C ARG A 26 30.30 -25.58 -15.32
N ALA A 27 31.15 -24.84 -16.04
CA ALA A 27 30.85 -24.38 -17.38
C ALA A 27 30.57 -25.63 -18.26
N ALA A 28 29.33 -25.73 -18.73
CA ALA A 28 28.99 -26.76 -19.72
C ALA A 28 29.54 -26.34 -21.09
N ASP A 29 30.15 -27.29 -21.73
CA ASP A 29 30.78 -27.23 -23.05
C ASP A 29 29.80 -26.70 -24.11
N LEU A 30 30.17 -25.62 -24.78
CA LEU A 30 29.45 -25.01 -25.89
C LEU A 30 29.77 -25.74 -27.19
N GLY A 31 29.37 -27.02 -27.27
CA GLY A 31 29.49 -27.88 -28.44
C GLY A 31 28.11 -28.19 -29.05
N GLY A 32 27.74 -27.43 -30.06
CA GLY A 32 26.89 -27.89 -31.15
C GLY A 32 25.42 -28.21 -30.83
N ASP A 33 24.58 -27.23 -30.50
CA ASP A 33 23.15 -27.22 -30.86
C ASP A 33 22.47 -25.88 -30.51
N CYS A 34 23.05 -24.75 -30.94
CA CYS A 34 22.42 -23.45 -30.80
C CYS A 34 21.02 -23.37 -31.43
N CYS A 35 20.73 -24.23 -32.42
CA CYS A 35 19.41 -24.25 -33.04
C CYS A 35 18.39 -25.00 -32.20
N ALA A 36 18.78 -26.11 -31.56
CA ALA A 36 17.87 -26.91 -30.71
C ALA A 36 17.51 -26.16 -29.42
N ASP A 37 18.45 -25.44 -28.79
CA ASP A 37 18.19 -24.59 -27.62
C ASP A 37 17.27 -23.42 -27.99
N LEU A 38 17.47 -22.83 -29.17
CA LEU A 38 16.57 -21.77 -29.67
C LEU A 38 15.16 -22.30 -29.99
N GLU A 39 15.07 -23.50 -30.60
CA GLU A 39 13.77 -24.13 -30.89
C GLU A 39 13.05 -24.53 -29.59
N GLU A 40 13.75 -25.04 -28.57
CA GLU A 40 13.16 -25.37 -27.28
C GLU A 40 12.72 -24.12 -26.53
N ARG A 41 13.48 -23.03 -26.57
CA ARG A 41 13.10 -21.72 -25.97
C ARG A 41 11.95 -21.08 -26.71
N VAL A 42 11.89 -21.16 -28.04
CA VAL A 42 10.75 -20.68 -28.83
C VAL A 42 9.52 -21.54 -28.55
N ALA A 43 9.65 -22.87 -28.50
CA ALA A 43 8.53 -23.74 -28.14
C ALA A 43 8.05 -23.52 -26.70
N SER A 44 8.95 -23.27 -25.75
CA SER A 44 8.63 -22.91 -24.37
C SER A 44 7.93 -21.54 -24.30
N LEU A 45 8.41 -20.56 -25.04
CA LEU A 45 7.76 -19.25 -25.17
C LEU A 45 6.40 -19.33 -25.86
N GLU A 46 6.27 -20.16 -26.87
CA GLU A 46 4.99 -20.43 -27.55
C GLU A 46 4.00 -21.20 -26.66
N ALA A 47 4.47 -22.13 -25.84
CA ALA A 47 3.65 -22.89 -24.91
C ALA A 47 3.15 -22.05 -23.71
N THR A 48 3.94 -21.08 -23.26
CA THR A 48 3.54 -20.14 -22.20
C THR A 48 2.66 -19.01 -22.72
N THR A 49 2.64 -18.77 -24.04
CA THR A 49 1.78 -17.76 -24.65
C THR A 49 0.46 -18.41 -25.06
N THR A 50 -0.55 -18.38 -24.22
CA THR A 50 -1.92 -18.83 -24.53
C THR A 50 -2.55 -17.91 -25.61
N ARG A 51 -2.08 -18.07 -26.86
CA ARG A 51 -2.55 -17.28 -28.01
C ARG A 51 -3.78 -17.90 -28.64
N LYS A 52 -4.91 -17.87 -27.94
CA LYS A 52 -6.24 -18.02 -28.58
C LYS A 52 -7.02 -16.70 -28.61
N GLY A 53 -6.34 -15.56 -28.58
CA GLY A 53 -6.95 -14.22 -28.61
C GLY A 53 -6.65 -13.45 -29.87
N ASN A 54 -7.05 -12.20 -29.89
CA ASN A 54 -6.77 -11.26 -30.97
C ASN A 54 -5.26 -11.02 -31.11
N ARG A 55 -4.65 -11.49 -32.21
CA ARG A 55 -3.19 -11.36 -32.48
C ARG A 55 -2.69 -9.90 -32.62
N LYS A 56 -3.58 -8.92 -32.63
CA LYS A 56 -3.27 -7.50 -32.74
C LYS A 56 -2.98 -6.82 -31.41
N VAL A 57 -3.33 -7.47 -30.29
CA VAL A 57 -3.13 -6.97 -28.93
C VAL A 57 -2.26 -7.97 -28.18
N SER A 58 -1.18 -7.51 -27.51
CA SER A 58 -0.41 -8.32 -26.57
C SER A 58 -1.28 -8.63 -25.34
N LEU A 59 -0.92 -9.68 -24.62
CA LEU A 59 -1.41 -9.96 -23.29
C LEU A 59 -0.21 -10.27 -22.41
N ASP A 60 -0.03 -9.45 -21.41
CA ASP A 60 1.00 -9.61 -20.38
C ASP A 60 0.30 -9.89 -19.06
N ILE A 61 0.79 -10.87 -18.33
CA ILE A 61 0.29 -11.24 -17.01
C ILE A 61 1.44 -11.05 -16.03
N SER A 62 1.21 -10.26 -15.01
CA SER A 62 2.16 -10.02 -13.94
C SER A 62 1.42 -10.00 -12.61
N GLY A 63 2.17 -10.04 -11.52
CA GLY A 63 1.53 -9.97 -10.22
C GLY A 63 2.49 -10.25 -9.08
N ARG A 64 1.91 -10.39 -7.90
CA ARG A 64 2.66 -10.75 -6.70
C ARG A 64 1.81 -11.61 -5.78
N VAL A 65 2.48 -12.44 -5.01
CA VAL A 65 1.91 -13.19 -3.89
C VAL A 65 2.72 -12.87 -2.65
N ASN A 66 2.04 -12.47 -1.59
CA ASN A 66 2.62 -12.19 -0.29
C ASN A 66 2.05 -13.16 0.75
N ALA A 67 2.89 -13.67 1.63
CA ALA A 67 2.46 -14.43 2.81
C ALA A 67 3.35 -14.10 4.00
N ASN A 68 2.73 -13.96 5.17
CA ASN A 68 3.42 -13.52 6.36
C ASN A 68 2.93 -14.21 7.65
N ILE A 69 3.70 -14.01 8.71
CA ILE A 69 3.34 -14.32 10.08
C ILE A 69 3.31 -12.99 10.82
N LEU A 70 2.15 -12.67 11.38
CA LEU A 70 1.94 -11.48 12.20
C LEU A 70 1.76 -11.92 13.66
N TRP A 71 2.66 -11.48 14.53
CA TRP A 71 2.42 -11.44 15.97
C TRP A 71 2.00 -10.03 16.36
N TRP A 72 1.04 -9.92 17.28
CA TRP A 72 0.57 -8.64 17.79
C TRP A 72 0.22 -8.71 19.27
N SER A 73 0.30 -7.57 19.95
CA SER A 73 -0.11 -7.39 21.34
C SER A 73 -0.61 -5.96 21.54
N GLU A 74 -1.82 -5.79 22.01
CA GLU A 74 -2.39 -4.51 22.35
C GLU A 74 -2.30 -4.23 23.86
N ASN A 75 -2.01 -2.97 24.21
CA ASN A 75 -2.19 -2.42 25.54
C ASN A 75 -3.42 -1.52 25.50
N SER A 76 -4.56 -2.09 25.80
CA SER A 76 -5.85 -1.44 25.71
C SER A 76 -6.72 -1.74 26.92
N ASN A 77 -7.94 -1.25 26.92
CA ASN A 77 -8.97 -1.50 27.91
C ASN A 77 -9.24 -2.99 28.18
N PRO A 78 -9.89 -3.35 29.28
CA PRO A 78 -10.15 -4.75 29.65
C PRO A 78 -10.84 -5.51 28.50
N LEU A 79 -10.63 -6.82 28.46
CA LEU A 79 -11.38 -7.70 27.56
C LEU A 79 -12.87 -7.71 27.92
N ASN A 80 -13.71 -7.83 26.90
CA ASN A 80 -15.15 -7.98 27.09
C ASN A 80 -15.70 -9.13 26.25
N PRO A 81 -15.40 -10.40 26.60
CA PRO A 81 -15.86 -11.56 25.84
C PRO A 81 -17.39 -11.68 25.73
N ALA A 82 -18.12 -11.07 26.67
CA ALA A 82 -19.58 -11.05 26.61
C ALA A 82 -20.11 -10.21 25.45
N ALA A 83 -19.41 -9.12 25.09
CA ALA A 83 -19.76 -8.26 23.97
C ALA A 83 -19.05 -8.65 22.66
N ASN A 84 -17.80 -9.07 22.74
CA ASN A 84 -16.93 -9.30 21.59
C ASN A 84 -16.84 -10.78 21.17
N GLY A 85 -17.35 -11.69 22.01
CA GLY A 85 -17.27 -13.13 21.78
C GLY A 85 -16.06 -13.82 22.43
N PRO A 86 -16.04 -15.17 22.44
CA PRO A 86 -15.08 -15.96 23.19
C PRO A 86 -13.63 -15.90 22.66
N LEU A 87 -13.42 -15.32 21.48
CA LEU A 87 -12.09 -15.14 20.87
C LEU A 87 -11.47 -13.79 21.20
N ASP A 88 -12.15 -12.96 22.01
CA ASP A 88 -11.63 -11.65 22.43
C ASP A 88 -10.32 -11.79 23.20
N ARG A 89 -9.28 -11.07 22.77
CA ARG A 89 -7.92 -11.22 23.27
C ARG A 89 -7.09 -9.95 23.07
N HIS A 90 -6.04 -9.79 23.87
CA HIS A 90 -5.07 -8.70 23.79
C HIS A 90 -3.82 -9.06 22.97
N SER A 91 -3.67 -10.27 22.51
CA SER A 91 -2.52 -10.69 21.73
C SER A 91 -2.82 -11.91 20.89
N GLY A 92 -2.12 -12.08 19.80
CA GLY A 92 -2.31 -13.22 18.92
C GLY A 92 -1.20 -13.40 17.90
N ILE A 93 -1.31 -14.49 17.15
CA ILE A 93 -0.47 -14.78 15.98
C ILE A 93 -1.40 -15.16 14.83
N TYR A 94 -1.16 -14.55 13.67
CA TYR A 94 -1.81 -14.88 12.42
C TYR A 94 -0.81 -15.46 11.44
N PHE A 95 -1.27 -16.34 10.58
CA PHE A 95 -0.50 -16.97 9.51
C PHE A 95 -1.25 -16.78 8.19
N GLY A 96 -0.54 -16.41 7.17
CA GLY A 96 -1.07 -16.20 5.84
C GLY A 96 -0.85 -14.77 5.37
N ASN A 97 -1.79 -14.23 4.65
CA ASN A 97 -1.75 -12.82 4.33
C ASN A 97 -2.49 -12.07 5.43
N ALA A 98 -1.83 -11.78 6.55
CA ALA A 98 -2.39 -10.82 7.49
C ALA A 98 -2.57 -9.50 6.73
N ALA A 99 -3.75 -8.89 6.90
CA ALA A 99 -4.18 -7.74 6.12
C ALA A 99 -3.07 -6.71 5.92
N THR A 100 -2.56 -6.65 4.71
CA THR A 100 -1.54 -5.69 4.31
C THR A 100 -2.22 -4.70 3.39
N PHE A 101 -2.25 -3.44 3.74
CA PHE A 101 -2.86 -2.43 2.87
C PHE A 101 -2.07 -2.17 1.58
N ASN A 102 -0.75 -2.47 1.57
CA ASN A 102 0.14 -2.07 0.48
C ASN A 102 0.73 -3.23 -0.34
N ASP A 103 0.62 -4.48 0.12
CA ASP A 103 1.22 -5.62 -0.57
C ASP A 103 0.24 -6.80 -0.68
N ASP A 104 -1.04 -6.51 -0.89
CA ASP A 104 -2.03 -7.54 -1.19
C ASP A 104 -1.59 -8.37 -2.39
N PRO A 105 -1.83 -9.68 -2.38
CA PRO A 105 -1.65 -10.49 -3.58
C PRO A 105 -2.49 -9.95 -4.72
N GLU A 106 -1.87 -9.77 -5.87
CA GLU A 106 -2.54 -9.22 -7.04
C GLU A 106 -2.14 -9.91 -8.33
N ILE A 107 -3.05 -9.94 -9.28
CA ILE A 107 -2.80 -10.34 -10.66
C ILE A 107 -3.19 -9.18 -11.57
N ILE A 108 -2.26 -8.79 -12.43
CA ILE A 108 -2.45 -7.71 -13.41
C ILE A 108 -2.45 -8.31 -14.80
N PHE A 109 -3.56 -8.14 -15.50
CA PHE A 109 -3.69 -8.41 -16.92
C PHE A 109 -3.54 -7.10 -17.68
N SER A 110 -2.55 -6.99 -18.53
CA SER A 110 -2.35 -5.80 -19.37
C SER A 110 -2.13 -6.20 -20.82
N GLY A 111 -2.42 -5.28 -21.70
CA GLY A 111 -2.18 -5.52 -23.12
C GLY A 111 -2.26 -4.26 -23.94
N SER A 112 -1.54 -4.26 -25.06
CA SER A 112 -1.55 -3.14 -25.98
C SER A 112 -1.41 -3.55 -27.44
N GLY A 113 -1.95 -2.75 -28.33
CA GLY A 113 -1.83 -2.89 -29.77
C GLY A 113 -1.39 -1.58 -30.42
N LYS A 114 -0.51 -1.66 -31.40
CA LYS A 114 -0.06 -0.48 -32.18
C LYS A 114 -1.15 -0.05 -33.15
N ILE A 115 -1.46 1.25 -33.17
CA ILE A 115 -2.31 1.91 -34.17
C ILE A 115 -1.43 2.54 -35.25
N SER A 116 -0.35 3.21 -34.83
CA SER A 116 0.65 3.81 -35.69
C SER A 116 2.05 3.76 -35.06
N ALA A 117 3.04 4.40 -35.67
CA ALA A 117 4.39 4.50 -35.11
C ALA A 117 4.43 5.27 -33.77
N ASP A 118 3.54 6.23 -33.58
CA ASP A 118 3.41 7.05 -32.37
C ASP A 118 2.30 6.57 -31.43
N LEU A 119 1.20 6.02 -31.97
CA LEU A 119 -0.04 5.78 -31.25
C LEU A 119 -0.27 4.29 -30.96
N SER A 120 -0.64 3.95 -29.73
CA SER A 120 -1.09 2.63 -29.30
C SER A 120 -2.36 2.73 -28.44
N ALA A 121 -3.15 1.67 -28.40
CA ALA A 121 -4.26 1.53 -27.49
C ALA A 121 -4.10 0.25 -26.68
N GLY A 122 -4.63 0.23 -25.45
CA GLY A 122 -4.51 -0.93 -24.59
C GLY A 122 -5.46 -0.90 -23.41
N PHE A 123 -5.23 -1.83 -22.50
CA PHE A 123 -5.99 -1.97 -21.27
C PHE A 123 -5.08 -2.42 -20.12
N SER A 124 -5.54 -2.18 -18.89
CA SER A 124 -5.02 -2.78 -17.68
C SER A 124 -6.19 -3.19 -16.80
N MET A 125 -6.11 -4.38 -16.21
CA MET A 125 -7.07 -4.91 -15.27
C MET A 125 -6.30 -5.54 -14.12
N ARG A 126 -6.50 -5.02 -12.90
CA ARG A 126 -5.91 -5.54 -11.66
C ARG A 126 -6.99 -6.25 -10.87
N ILE A 127 -6.67 -7.43 -10.40
CA ILE A 127 -7.49 -8.24 -9.50
C ILE A 127 -6.67 -8.47 -8.25
N ASP A 128 -7.21 -8.03 -7.11
CA ASP A 128 -6.60 -8.25 -5.81
C ASP A 128 -7.27 -9.43 -5.11
N ASP A 129 -6.47 -10.19 -4.38
CA ASP A 129 -6.97 -11.15 -3.40
C ASP A 129 -7.24 -10.41 -2.08
N LYS A 130 -8.41 -9.80 -1.99
CA LYS A 130 -8.84 -9.15 -0.75
C LYS A 130 -9.41 -10.18 0.20
N PHE A 131 -8.89 -10.15 1.39
CA PHE A 131 -9.33 -11.06 2.44
C PHE A 131 -10.74 -10.70 2.90
N ALA A 132 -11.67 -11.61 2.71
CA ALA A 132 -13.01 -11.50 3.27
C ALA A 132 -12.93 -11.68 4.79
N GLY A 133 -13.02 -10.58 5.53
CA GLY A 133 -12.92 -10.59 6.98
C GLY A 133 -11.47 -10.46 7.46
N ALA A 134 -11.02 -9.23 7.57
CA ALA A 134 -9.71 -8.90 8.12
C ALA A 134 -9.52 -9.53 9.50
N ASP A 135 -8.30 -9.98 9.77
CA ASP A 135 -7.90 -10.42 11.10
C ASP A 135 -8.06 -9.26 12.08
N THR A 136 -8.87 -9.47 13.10
CA THR A 136 -9.08 -8.54 14.19
C THR A 136 -8.82 -9.23 15.54
N GLN A 137 -8.98 -8.50 16.62
CA GLN A 137 -8.81 -9.06 17.97
C GLN A 137 -9.74 -10.23 18.27
N THR A 138 -10.84 -10.38 17.54
CA THR A 138 -11.86 -11.43 17.78
C THR A 138 -12.06 -12.38 16.62
N THR A 139 -11.65 -12.01 15.43
CA THR A 139 -11.88 -12.80 14.22
C THR A 139 -10.57 -13.32 13.65
N ARG A 140 -10.61 -14.53 13.11
CA ARG A 140 -9.61 -15.04 12.20
C ARG A 140 -10.15 -14.95 10.79
N GLN A 141 -9.33 -14.50 9.89
CA GLN A 141 -9.63 -14.58 8.48
C GLN A 141 -9.99 -16.00 8.08
N THR A 142 -11.16 -16.16 7.49
CA THR A 142 -11.69 -17.48 7.12
C THR A 142 -11.85 -17.68 5.62
N GLY A 143 -11.50 -16.70 4.79
CA GLY A 143 -11.66 -16.81 3.35
C GLY A 143 -10.97 -15.70 2.57
N ASN A 144 -10.75 -15.97 1.30
CA ASN A 144 -10.21 -15.03 0.32
C ASN A 144 -11.34 -14.56 -0.58
N SER A 145 -11.31 -13.31 -1.01
CA SER A 145 -12.21 -12.79 -2.03
C SER A 145 -11.43 -12.08 -3.12
N LEU A 146 -11.58 -12.56 -4.34
CA LEU A 146 -11.05 -11.84 -5.50
C LEU A 146 -11.93 -10.62 -5.77
N SER A 147 -11.33 -9.45 -5.85
CA SER A 147 -12.03 -8.22 -6.20
C SER A 147 -11.29 -7.46 -7.29
N GLY A 148 -12.03 -6.81 -8.18
CA GLY A 148 -11.43 -5.87 -9.13
C GLY A 148 -10.89 -4.66 -8.36
N ASP A 149 -9.61 -4.33 -8.60
CA ASP A 149 -8.96 -3.19 -7.99
C ASP A 149 -8.94 -1.99 -8.92
N ALA A 150 -8.31 -2.13 -10.09
CA ALA A 150 -8.29 -1.11 -11.13
C ALA A 150 -8.56 -1.73 -12.50
N THR A 151 -9.40 -1.07 -13.31
CA THR A 151 -9.70 -1.53 -14.67
C THR A 151 -9.90 -0.33 -15.56
N TYR A 152 -9.02 -0.14 -16.52
CA TYR A 152 -9.09 0.98 -17.46
C TYR A 152 -8.60 0.59 -18.85
N VAL A 153 -9.03 1.35 -19.84
CA VAL A 153 -8.47 1.36 -21.19
C VAL A 153 -7.66 2.62 -21.41
N PHE A 154 -6.69 2.58 -22.29
CA PHE A 154 -5.85 3.73 -22.59
C PHE A 154 -5.59 3.93 -24.07
N LEU A 155 -5.33 5.18 -24.43
CA LEU A 155 -4.77 5.61 -25.70
C LEU A 155 -3.47 6.33 -25.40
N LYS A 156 -2.33 5.84 -25.91
CA LYS A 156 -1.00 6.33 -25.62
C LYS A 156 -0.28 6.79 -26.88
N SER A 157 0.10 8.05 -26.90
CA SER A 157 1.02 8.64 -27.87
C SER A 157 2.38 8.84 -27.21
N LYS A 158 3.46 8.55 -27.94
CA LYS A 158 4.82 8.76 -27.44
C LYS A 158 5.13 10.25 -27.27
N SER A 159 4.52 11.10 -28.09
CA SER A 159 4.77 12.54 -28.11
C SER A 159 3.79 13.34 -27.26
N LEU A 160 2.54 12.87 -27.14
CA LEU A 160 1.46 13.62 -26.47
C LEU A 160 1.09 13.06 -25.10
N GLY A 161 1.59 11.87 -24.71
CA GLY A 161 1.25 11.24 -23.43
C GLY A 161 0.13 10.22 -23.56
N GLU A 162 -0.57 9.97 -22.46
CA GLU A 162 -1.53 8.88 -22.34
C GLU A 162 -2.87 9.38 -21.78
N LEU A 163 -3.96 8.96 -22.41
CA LEU A 163 -5.32 9.19 -21.93
C LEU A 163 -5.88 7.85 -21.43
N ARG A 164 -6.36 7.80 -20.19
CA ARG A 164 -6.94 6.62 -19.55
C ARG A 164 -8.41 6.85 -19.24
N LEU A 165 -9.21 5.81 -19.36
CA LEU A 165 -10.64 5.84 -19.00
C LEU A 165 -11.01 4.54 -18.28
N GLY A 166 -11.53 4.64 -17.07
CA GLY A 166 -11.98 3.51 -16.26
C GLY A 166 -11.75 3.69 -14.78
N ASN A 167 -11.95 2.63 -14.02
CA ASN A 167 -11.70 2.61 -12.58
C ASN A 167 -10.18 2.58 -12.32
N GLN A 168 -9.67 3.58 -11.64
CA GLN A 168 -8.25 3.74 -11.33
C GLN A 168 -8.04 4.72 -10.18
N TYR A 169 -6.82 4.73 -9.63
CA TYR A 169 -6.42 5.69 -8.62
C TYR A 169 -6.45 7.13 -9.15
N SER A 170 -6.54 8.08 -8.24
CA SER A 170 -6.49 9.51 -8.59
C SER A 170 -5.13 9.90 -9.16
N ALA A 171 -5.10 10.96 -9.95
CA ALA A 171 -3.85 11.48 -10.49
C ALA A 171 -2.88 11.96 -9.40
N SER A 172 -3.40 12.33 -8.23
CA SER A 172 -2.60 12.77 -7.08
C SER A 172 -1.96 11.63 -6.31
N ASP A 173 -2.45 10.39 -6.43
CA ASP A 173 -2.03 9.26 -5.61
C ASP A 173 -0.51 9.05 -5.62
N ASP A 174 0.10 8.90 -6.78
CA ASP A 174 1.56 8.69 -6.91
C ASP A 174 2.42 9.80 -6.28
N ALA A 175 1.87 10.99 -6.05
CA ALA A 175 2.60 12.13 -5.51
C ALA A 175 2.69 12.11 -3.97
N TYR A 176 1.97 11.21 -3.34
CA TYR A 176 2.00 11.05 -1.88
C TYR A 176 3.00 9.96 -1.44
N TYR A 177 3.51 9.14 -2.37
CA TYR A 177 4.32 7.97 -2.06
C TYR A 177 5.59 7.91 -2.87
N VAL A 178 6.53 8.81 -2.68
CA VAL A 178 7.83 8.66 -3.32
C VAL A 178 8.84 8.11 -2.33
N ASN A 179 9.37 6.93 -2.59
CA ASN A 179 10.32 6.26 -1.72
C ASN A 179 11.28 5.34 -2.46
N PHE A 180 12.56 5.70 -2.53
CA PHE A 180 13.62 4.85 -3.06
C PHE A 180 14.07 3.72 -2.14
N GLY A 181 13.72 3.77 -0.88
CA GLY A 181 14.24 2.85 0.14
C GLY A 181 13.85 1.40 -0.03
N GLY A 182 12.86 1.12 -0.87
CA GLY A 182 12.54 -0.24 -1.30
C GLY A 182 12.09 -1.20 -0.20
N GLY A 183 11.76 -0.71 0.98
CA GLY A 183 11.11 -1.52 2.00
C GLY A 183 9.72 -1.88 1.52
N THR A 184 9.57 -3.07 0.93
CA THR A 184 8.36 -3.48 0.22
C THR A 184 7.13 -3.52 1.10
N VAL A 185 7.26 -3.71 2.40
CA VAL A 185 6.13 -3.97 3.29
C VAL A 185 6.03 -2.99 4.45
N GLY A 186 7.12 -2.37 4.85
CA GLY A 186 7.15 -1.42 5.97
C GLY A 186 7.63 -0.04 5.60
N GLY A 187 7.86 0.18 4.32
CA GLY A 187 8.58 1.34 3.82
C GLY A 187 7.73 2.53 3.38
N LEU A 188 6.42 2.44 3.48
CA LEU A 188 5.52 3.51 3.07
C LEU A 188 4.74 4.04 4.27
N SER A 189 4.22 5.25 4.18
CA SER A 189 3.29 5.73 5.17
C SER A 189 2.01 4.89 5.16
N GLY A 190 1.48 4.63 6.33
CA GLY A 190 0.27 3.85 6.47
C GLY A 190 0.43 2.66 7.40
N LEU A 191 -0.69 2.11 7.78
CA LEU A 191 -0.79 0.92 8.63
C LEU A 191 -0.72 -0.33 7.80
N ASN A 192 0.37 -1.07 7.92
CA ASN A 192 0.55 -2.25 7.10
C ASN A 192 -0.23 -3.47 7.59
N HIS A 193 -0.26 -3.75 8.90
CA HIS A 193 -0.81 -5.03 9.39
C HIS A 193 -1.84 -4.87 10.51
N THR A 194 -1.93 -3.71 11.12
CA THR A 194 -2.82 -3.45 12.27
C THR A 194 -4.02 -2.57 11.91
N GLY A 195 -4.08 -2.07 10.67
CA GLY A 195 -5.09 -1.11 10.23
C GLY A 195 -6.54 -1.59 10.36
N THR A 196 -6.77 -2.89 10.27
CA THR A 196 -8.09 -3.51 10.42
C THR A 196 -8.48 -3.78 11.87
N PHE A 197 -7.56 -3.64 12.82
CA PHE A 197 -7.85 -3.81 14.23
C PHE A 197 -8.82 -2.73 14.69
N LEU A 198 -9.78 -3.12 15.54
CA LEU A 198 -10.83 -2.23 16.00
C LEU A 198 -10.46 -1.59 17.34
N LEU A 199 -10.82 -0.34 17.49
CA LEU A 199 -10.64 0.37 18.75
C LEU A 199 -11.55 -0.20 19.83
N ARG A 200 -11.03 -0.31 21.08
CA ARG A 200 -11.81 -0.71 22.25
C ARG A 200 -12.33 0.52 22.97
N ASP A 201 -13.60 0.51 23.33
CA ASP A 201 -14.17 1.52 24.22
C ASP A 201 -13.73 1.32 25.69
N ALA A 202 -14.11 2.25 26.56
CA ALA A 202 -13.79 2.22 27.98
C ALA A 202 -14.34 0.97 28.72
N ASN A 203 -15.33 0.30 28.16
CA ASN A 203 -15.91 -0.94 28.70
C ASN A 203 -15.30 -2.21 28.08
N GLY A 204 -14.28 -2.06 27.25
CA GLY A 204 -13.61 -3.16 26.57
C GLY A 204 -14.34 -3.72 25.35
N LYS A 205 -15.50 -3.15 24.96
CA LYS A 205 -16.20 -3.54 23.74
C LYS A 205 -15.47 -3.00 22.52
N LEU A 206 -15.30 -3.83 21.50
CA LEU A 206 -14.77 -3.40 20.21
C LEU A 206 -15.80 -2.50 19.51
N SER A 207 -15.33 -1.37 19.03
CA SER A 207 -16.08 -0.45 18.19
C SER A 207 -16.11 -0.94 16.74
N ASP A 208 -16.80 -0.21 15.90
CA ASP A 208 -16.75 -0.34 14.43
C ASP A 208 -15.65 0.54 13.79
N THR A 209 -14.82 1.16 14.60
CA THR A 209 -13.78 2.08 14.17
C THR A 209 -12.45 1.36 14.07
N PRO A 210 -11.89 1.16 12.87
CA PRO A 210 -10.58 0.53 12.70
C PRO A 210 -9.43 1.51 12.97
N TYR A 211 -8.25 1.00 13.27
CA TYR A 211 -7.03 1.79 13.49
C TYR A 211 -6.66 2.65 12.28
N ALA A 212 -6.90 2.16 11.06
CA ALA A 212 -6.71 2.91 9.83
C ALA A 212 -7.53 4.22 9.78
N SER A 213 -8.57 4.34 10.60
CA SER A 213 -9.34 5.56 10.70
C SER A 213 -8.62 6.72 11.37
N LEU A 214 -7.54 6.45 12.10
CA LEU A 214 -6.77 7.45 12.83
C LEU A 214 -5.40 7.69 12.23
N LEU A 215 -4.82 6.69 11.58
CA LEU A 215 -3.44 6.71 11.09
C LEU A 215 -3.39 6.73 9.56
N GLY A 216 -2.22 7.11 9.06
CA GLY A 216 -1.88 7.04 7.65
C GLY A 216 -2.31 8.24 6.84
N GLU A 217 -1.76 8.30 5.66
CA GLU A 217 -1.97 9.36 4.67
C GLU A 217 -3.45 9.48 4.23
N MET A 218 -3.76 10.55 3.50
CA MET A 218 -5.13 10.95 3.21
C MET A 218 -5.38 11.20 1.72
N SER A 219 -4.78 10.37 0.86
CA SER A 219 -4.78 10.61 -0.59
C SER A 219 -5.53 9.60 -1.42
N ASP A 220 -5.69 8.39 -0.93
CA ASP A 220 -6.11 7.28 -1.77
C ASP A 220 -7.59 7.34 -2.11
N TYR A 221 -7.85 7.44 -3.42
CA TYR A 221 -9.20 7.30 -3.95
C TYR A 221 -9.22 6.68 -5.34
N ARG A 222 -9.95 5.58 -5.45
CA ARG A 222 -10.27 4.92 -6.72
C ARG A 222 -11.69 5.26 -7.17
N ASP A 223 -11.81 5.63 -8.42
CA ASP A 223 -13.10 5.94 -9.05
C ASP A 223 -13.01 5.71 -10.56
N ASN A 224 -14.17 5.73 -11.23
CA ASN A 224 -14.23 5.82 -12.68
C ASN A 224 -13.78 7.23 -13.11
N ARG A 225 -12.60 7.28 -13.74
CA ARG A 225 -11.91 8.55 -14.07
C ARG A 225 -11.52 8.61 -15.53
N LEU A 226 -11.55 9.81 -16.06
CA LEU A 226 -10.80 10.20 -17.24
C LEU A 226 -9.53 10.86 -16.77
N MET A 227 -8.37 10.25 -17.08
CA MET A 227 -7.05 10.74 -16.65
C MET A 227 -6.16 10.99 -17.85
N TYR A 228 -5.42 12.07 -17.78
CA TYR A 228 -4.30 12.37 -18.67
C TYR A 228 -2.97 12.21 -17.93
N VAL A 229 -1.99 11.59 -18.59
CA VAL A 229 -0.61 11.45 -18.12
C VAL A 229 0.32 12.03 -19.19
N SER A 230 1.10 13.04 -18.87
CA SER A 230 2.04 13.66 -19.82
C SER A 230 3.19 12.71 -20.17
N PRO A 231 3.90 12.95 -21.28
CA PRO A 231 5.25 12.42 -21.42
C PRO A 231 6.14 12.91 -20.28
N THR A 232 7.15 12.12 -19.92
CA THR A 232 8.17 12.57 -18.95
C THR A 232 9.14 13.53 -19.66
N LEU A 233 9.25 14.76 -19.17
CA LEU A 233 10.11 15.81 -19.70
C LEU A 233 11.14 16.22 -18.64
N SER A 234 12.40 15.93 -18.88
CA SER A 234 13.50 16.23 -17.92
C SER A 234 13.25 15.70 -16.51
N GLY A 235 12.65 14.51 -16.41
CA GLY A 235 12.26 13.87 -15.14
C GLY A 235 10.88 14.26 -14.62
N PHE A 236 10.23 15.28 -15.16
CA PHE A 236 8.90 15.71 -14.73
C PHE A 236 7.79 14.96 -15.48
N THR A 237 6.80 14.49 -14.72
CA THR A 237 5.56 13.90 -15.24
C THR A 237 4.37 14.58 -14.59
N LEU A 238 3.46 15.09 -15.39
CA LEU A 238 2.18 15.68 -14.96
C LEU A 238 1.07 14.64 -15.13
N LYS A 239 0.22 14.50 -14.13
CA LYS A 239 -1.06 13.78 -14.25
C LYS A 239 -2.21 14.71 -13.86
N ALA A 240 -3.35 14.53 -14.49
CA ALA A 240 -4.59 15.23 -14.13
C ALA A 240 -5.79 14.36 -14.46
N ASP A 241 -6.80 14.38 -13.62
CA ASP A 241 -8.04 13.63 -13.82
C ASP A 241 -9.31 14.35 -13.39
N VAL A 242 -10.41 13.81 -13.89
CA VAL A 242 -11.76 14.07 -13.39
C VAL A 242 -12.47 12.74 -13.18
N GLY A 243 -13.12 12.58 -12.03
CA GLY A 243 -13.83 11.36 -11.64
C GLY A 243 -15.34 11.50 -11.65
N GLY A 244 -16.02 10.35 -11.64
CA GLY A 244 -17.48 10.28 -11.70
C GLY A 244 -18.21 10.79 -10.46
N ALA A 245 -17.55 10.89 -9.31
CA ALA A 245 -18.12 11.39 -8.05
C ALA A 245 -17.82 12.88 -7.81
N HIS A 246 -17.78 13.68 -8.86
CA HIS A 246 -17.42 15.12 -8.80
C HIS A 246 -16.03 15.35 -8.16
N THR A 247 -15.10 14.44 -8.42
CA THR A 247 -13.71 14.53 -7.98
C THR A 247 -12.82 15.02 -9.12
N ALA A 248 -11.79 15.76 -8.79
CA ALA A 248 -10.73 16.14 -9.71
C ALA A 248 -9.40 16.12 -8.96
N SER A 249 -8.35 15.68 -9.64
CA SER A 249 -7.02 15.70 -9.05
C SER A 249 -5.94 16.03 -10.08
N ALA A 250 -4.81 16.50 -9.59
CA ALA A 250 -3.61 16.71 -10.39
C ALA A 250 -2.37 16.43 -9.56
N SER A 251 -1.31 15.98 -10.22
CA SER A 251 0.01 15.84 -9.62
C SER A 251 1.12 16.20 -10.58
N LEU A 252 2.24 16.61 -10.00
CA LEU A 252 3.51 16.75 -10.67
C LEU A 252 4.53 15.92 -9.89
N THR A 253 5.15 14.95 -10.56
CA THR A 253 6.24 14.16 -10.01
C THR A 253 7.53 14.46 -10.76
N TRP A 254 8.66 14.36 -10.07
CA TRP A 254 9.98 14.53 -10.65
C TRP A 254 10.91 13.44 -10.16
N ILE A 255 11.68 12.84 -11.07
CA ILE A 255 12.72 11.87 -10.79
C ILE A 255 14.00 12.32 -11.48
N GLY A 256 15.09 12.35 -10.73
CA GLY A 256 16.39 12.76 -11.25
C GLY A 256 17.55 12.04 -10.60
N LYS A 257 18.70 12.09 -11.28
CA LYS A 257 19.96 11.51 -10.80
C LYS A 257 21.11 12.47 -11.03
N VAL A 258 21.90 12.70 -10.00
CA VAL A 258 23.14 13.48 -10.07
C VAL A 258 24.27 12.67 -9.44
N ASN A 259 25.21 12.22 -10.26
CA ASN A 259 26.28 11.30 -9.87
C ASN A 259 25.71 10.00 -9.27
N THR A 260 25.96 9.78 -7.97
CA THR A 260 25.47 8.61 -7.21
C THR A 260 24.16 8.87 -6.48
N VAL A 261 23.68 10.10 -6.50
CA VAL A 261 22.46 10.50 -5.79
C VAL A 261 21.27 10.44 -6.74
N GLU A 262 20.30 9.61 -6.40
CA GLU A 262 18.97 9.57 -7.00
C GLU A 262 18.01 10.34 -6.10
N ALA A 263 17.14 11.14 -6.71
CA ALA A 263 16.14 11.90 -5.99
C ALA A 263 14.82 11.90 -6.74
N GLU A 264 13.73 11.87 -5.99
CA GLU A 264 12.37 12.02 -6.50
C GLU A 264 11.58 12.95 -5.59
N ALA A 265 10.59 13.61 -6.16
CA ALA A 265 9.67 14.48 -5.44
C ALA A 265 8.30 14.45 -6.10
N GLY A 266 7.28 14.61 -5.30
CA GLY A 266 5.90 14.67 -5.75
C GLY A 266 5.11 15.77 -5.04
N ILE A 267 4.21 16.39 -5.78
CA ILE A 267 3.15 17.25 -5.25
C ILE A 267 1.84 16.85 -5.89
N GLY A 268 0.82 16.60 -5.08
CA GLY A 268 -0.52 16.22 -5.50
C GLY A 268 -1.57 17.07 -4.85
N TYR A 269 -2.61 17.36 -5.60
CA TYR A 269 -3.79 18.05 -5.10
C TYR A 269 -5.05 17.33 -5.59
N GLN A 270 -5.98 17.13 -4.68
CA GLN A 270 -7.28 16.52 -4.96
C GLN A 270 -8.40 17.40 -4.40
N ALA A 271 -9.49 17.48 -5.15
CA ALA A 271 -10.73 18.10 -4.72
C ALA A 271 -11.88 17.11 -4.92
N ALA A 272 -12.72 16.97 -3.90
CA ALA A 272 -13.95 16.21 -3.95
C ALA A 272 -15.11 17.15 -3.60
N HIS A 273 -16.02 17.36 -4.53
CA HIS A 273 -17.23 18.11 -4.29
C HIS A 273 -18.36 17.14 -3.95
N GLY A 274 -18.86 17.17 -2.73
CA GLY A 274 -20.10 16.48 -2.38
C GLY A 274 -21.22 17.02 -3.26
N GLY A 275 -21.79 16.18 -4.10
CA GLY A 275 -22.90 16.57 -4.96
C GLY A 275 -24.07 17.10 -4.13
N ASP A 276 -24.71 18.13 -4.62
CA ASP A 276 -25.93 18.71 -4.07
C ASP A 276 -26.96 17.62 -3.75
N GLY A 277 -27.20 17.35 -2.47
CA GLY A 277 -28.33 16.60 -1.97
C GLY A 277 -28.48 15.14 -2.40
N ASP A 278 -27.67 14.61 -3.33
CA ASP A 278 -27.83 13.29 -3.91
C ASP A 278 -27.53 12.13 -2.96
N CYS A 279 -26.89 12.41 -1.84
CA CYS A 279 -26.61 11.42 -0.81
C CYS A 279 -27.67 11.28 0.27
N ALA A 280 -28.65 12.18 0.32
CA ALA A 280 -29.76 12.05 1.26
C ALA A 280 -30.62 10.82 0.90
N GLY A 281 -30.52 9.77 1.69
CA GLY A 281 -31.34 8.55 1.55
C GLY A 281 -30.76 7.42 0.71
N LYS A 282 -29.53 7.51 0.17
CA LYS A 282 -28.93 6.46 -0.68
C LYS A 282 -27.91 5.53 0.01
N GLY A 283 -27.82 5.49 1.33
CA GLY A 283 -27.02 4.50 2.06
C GLY A 283 -25.57 4.35 1.56
N ALA A 284 -25.05 3.14 1.52
CA ALA A 284 -23.67 2.80 1.19
C ALA A 284 -23.15 3.26 -0.20
N GLN A 285 -24.02 3.59 -1.14
CA GLN A 285 -23.60 4.02 -2.49
C GLN A 285 -23.07 5.46 -2.56
N CYS A 286 -23.28 6.23 -1.50
CA CYS A 286 -22.71 7.58 -1.38
C CYS A 286 -21.40 7.63 -0.60
N THR A 287 -20.95 6.52 -0.08
CA THR A 287 -19.70 6.41 0.68
C THR A 287 -18.48 6.49 -0.24
N GLN A 288 -18.57 6.09 -1.50
CA GLN A 288 -17.44 6.01 -2.41
C GLN A 288 -16.71 7.35 -2.66
N GLY A 289 -17.41 8.47 -2.65
CA GLY A 289 -16.77 9.80 -2.71
C GLY A 289 -16.27 10.33 -1.36
N ARG A 290 -16.57 9.64 -0.26
CA ARG A 290 -16.20 10.02 1.12
C ARG A 290 -15.10 9.15 1.69
N ASP A 291 -15.05 7.89 1.29
CA ASP A 291 -13.98 6.96 1.61
C ASP A 291 -12.66 7.42 0.95
N ALA A 292 -12.77 8.25 -0.07
CA ALA A 292 -11.66 8.89 -0.77
C ALA A 292 -10.63 9.54 0.13
N LEU A 293 -11.05 10.07 1.25
CA LEU A 293 -10.15 10.75 2.16
C LEU A 293 -10.00 9.98 3.47
N SER A 294 -10.37 8.68 3.48
CA SER A 294 -10.23 7.76 4.62
C SER A 294 -10.62 8.38 5.95
N LEU A 295 -11.53 9.37 5.92
CA LEU A 295 -12.00 10.01 7.12
C LEU A 295 -13.04 9.11 7.75
N ALA A 296 -12.66 8.39 8.79
CA ALA A 296 -13.57 7.57 9.56
C ALA A 296 -14.80 8.34 10.02
N ASN A 297 -15.92 7.63 10.01
CA ASN A 297 -17.16 8.12 10.59
C ASN A 297 -16.96 8.65 12.03
N PRO A 298 -17.07 9.94 12.28
CA PRO A 298 -18.34 10.60 12.61
C PRO A 298 -18.70 11.74 11.64
N TRP A 299 -18.16 11.75 10.46
CA TRP A 299 -18.44 12.75 9.43
C TRP A 299 -19.79 12.46 8.79
N THR A 300 -20.83 12.53 9.59
CA THR A 300 -22.18 12.39 9.08
C THR A 300 -22.53 13.55 8.16
N THR A 301 -22.62 13.22 6.93
CA THR A 301 -23.63 13.54 5.90
C THR A 301 -24.01 14.98 5.59
N ALA A 302 -23.98 15.92 6.47
CA ALA A 302 -24.68 17.19 6.23
C ALA A 302 -23.78 18.40 5.89
N THR A 303 -22.47 18.29 6.01
CA THR A 303 -21.60 19.48 5.97
C THR A 303 -20.33 19.37 5.12
N GLN A 304 -20.13 18.29 4.37
CA GLN A 304 -18.88 18.07 3.63
C GLN A 304 -19.04 18.31 2.13
N ASN A 305 -19.31 19.53 1.75
CA ASN A 305 -19.51 19.81 0.33
C ASN A 305 -18.22 20.08 -0.46
N ASN A 306 -17.07 20.25 0.19
CA ASN A 306 -15.83 20.62 -0.51
C ASN A 306 -14.59 20.13 0.24
N LEU A 307 -14.26 18.85 0.18
CA LEU A 307 -12.99 18.34 0.69
C LEU A 307 -11.88 18.61 -0.32
N ARG A 308 -10.74 19.06 0.18
CA ARG A 308 -9.53 19.27 -0.61
C ARG A 308 -8.36 18.65 0.12
N SER A 309 -7.47 18.01 -0.60
CA SER A 309 -6.27 17.40 -0.04
C SER A 309 -5.04 17.88 -0.81
N LEU A 310 -4.01 18.22 -0.08
CA LEU A 310 -2.68 18.53 -0.61
C LEU A 310 -1.71 17.50 -0.07
N GLY A 311 -0.92 16.89 -0.95
CA GLY A 311 0.15 15.97 -0.60
C GLY A 311 1.48 16.41 -1.18
N LEU A 312 2.53 16.19 -0.41
CA LEU A 312 3.91 16.43 -0.78
C LEU A 312 4.72 15.21 -0.37
N SER A 313 5.60 14.74 -1.24
CA SER A 313 6.54 13.69 -0.90
C SER A 313 7.90 13.90 -1.53
N GLY A 314 8.93 13.28 -0.98
CA GLY A 314 10.28 13.34 -1.52
C GLY A 314 11.15 12.24 -0.95
N SER A 315 12.08 11.77 -1.79
CA SER A 315 13.04 10.75 -1.42
C SER A 315 14.40 11.03 -2.07
N VAL A 316 15.46 10.76 -1.32
CA VAL A 316 16.85 10.90 -1.79
C VAL A 316 17.62 9.65 -1.39
N TRP A 317 18.31 9.03 -2.34
CA TRP A 317 19.15 7.85 -2.13
C TRP A 317 20.54 8.03 -2.74
N ASP A 318 21.57 7.91 -1.93
CA ASP A 318 22.95 7.81 -2.43
C ASP A 318 23.30 6.33 -2.68
N THR A 319 23.28 5.93 -3.92
CA THR A 319 23.55 4.55 -4.34
C THR A 319 24.98 4.08 -4.04
N ALA A 320 25.93 4.99 -3.84
CA ALA A 320 27.30 4.66 -3.49
C ALA A 320 27.43 4.25 -2.01
N SER A 321 26.89 5.03 -1.11
CA SER A 321 26.87 4.71 0.33
C SER A 321 25.75 3.75 0.70
N GLY A 322 24.63 3.81 0.00
CA GLY A 322 23.41 3.08 0.30
C GLY A 322 22.44 3.84 1.20
N PHE A 323 22.80 4.97 1.80
CA PHE A 323 21.90 5.72 2.66
C PHE A 323 20.81 6.43 1.89
N TYR A 324 19.59 6.42 2.45
CA TYR A 324 18.46 7.13 1.90
C TYR A 324 17.62 7.81 2.99
N LEU A 325 16.86 8.81 2.56
CA LEU A 325 15.89 9.53 3.36
C LEU A 325 14.66 9.78 2.51
N SER A 326 13.47 9.50 3.07
CA SER A 326 12.19 9.75 2.45
C SER A 326 11.28 10.48 3.43
N GLY A 327 10.35 11.26 2.91
CA GLY A 327 9.35 11.95 3.72
C GLY A 327 8.13 12.31 2.91
N GLU A 328 7.00 12.43 3.60
CA GLU A 328 5.75 12.89 3.02
C GLU A 328 4.97 13.74 4.02
N PHE A 329 4.10 14.55 3.48
CA PHE A 329 3.17 15.38 4.20
C PHE A 329 1.85 15.43 3.45
N SER A 330 0.75 15.23 4.16
CA SER A 330 -0.58 15.45 3.61
C SER A 330 -1.44 16.32 4.54
N HIS A 331 -2.28 17.15 3.93
CA HIS A 331 -3.17 18.06 4.62
C HIS A 331 -4.53 18.05 3.94
N VAL A 332 -5.59 17.90 4.73
CA VAL A 332 -6.97 17.93 4.25
C VAL A 332 -7.65 19.18 4.76
N TYR A 333 -8.14 20.00 3.85
CA TYR A 333 -9.00 21.15 4.14
C TYR A 333 -10.44 20.66 4.30
N ALA A 334 -10.86 20.42 5.53
CA ALA A 334 -12.17 19.82 5.83
C ALA A 334 -13.35 20.74 5.52
N GLY A 335 -13.14 22.05 5.54
CA GLY A 335 -14.15 23.05 5.16
C GLY A 335 -15.41 23.08 6.05
N ALA A 336 -15.43 22.32 7.15
CA ALA A 336 -16.56 22.21 8.05
C ALA A 336 -16.37 23.12 9.28
N THR A 337 -17.43 23.86 9.65
CA THR A 337 -17.40 24.74 10.81
C THR A 337 -17.16 23.95 12.10
N GLY A 338 -16.15 24.35 12.87
CA GLY A 338 -15.79 23.71 14.15
C GLY A 338 -14.98 22.42 14.01
N ARG A 339 -14.54 22.06 12.79
CA ARG A 339 -13.67 20.91 12.54
C ARG A 339 -12.26 21.39 12.25
N GLN A 340 -11.28 20.82 12.94
CA GLN A 340 -9.87 21.02 12.64
C GLN A 340 -9.48 20.21 11.39
N ASP A 341 -8.59 20.77 10.60
CA ASP A 341 -8.10 20.12 9.39
C ASP A 341 -7.17 18.95 9.75
N PRO A 342 -7.41 17.75 9.21
CA PRO A 342 -6.49 16.62 9.36
C PRO A 342 -5.13 16.87 8.70
N THR A 343 -4.08 16.44 9.37
CA THR A 343 -2.71 16.43 8.84
C THR A 343 -2.04 15.10 9.09
N ASN A 344 -1.21 14.69 8.15
CA ASN A 344 -0.32 13.54 8.32
C ASN A 344 1.09 13.94 7.86
N TRP A 345 2.09 13.43 8.53
CA TRP A 345 3.47 13.47 8.06
C TRP A 345 4.20 12.17 8.40
N PHE A 346 5.05 11.78 7.48
CA PHE A 346 5.85 10.57 7.54
C PHE A 346 7.29 10.90 7.25
N ALA A 347 8.21 10.20 7.92
CA ALA A 347 9.63 10.25 7.64
C ALA A 347 10.24 8.84 7.77
N GLN A 348 11.11 8.50 6.83
CA GLN A 348 11.87 7.26 6.85
C GLN A 348 13.33 7.54 6.53
N ALA A 349 14.21 6.87 7.25
CA ALA A 349 15.64 6.83 6.95
C ALA A 349 16.11 5.38 6.93
N GLY A 350 17.07 5.09 6.08
CA GLY A 350 17.57 3.73 5.99
C GLY A 350 18.85 3.60 5.17
N TRP A 351 19.20 2.34 4.99
CA TRP A 351 20.35 1.94 4.19
C TRP A 351 19.90 0.80 3.24
N ALA A 352 20.07 1.03 1.95
CA ALA A 352 19.67 0.10 0.90
C ALA A 352 20.85 -0.14 -0.05
N LYS A 353 21.39 -1.35 -0.03
CA LYS A 353 22.55 -1.74 -0.86
C LYS A 353 22.58 -3.24 -1.09
N ASN A 354 23.04 -3.66 -2.25
CA ASN A 354 23.32 -5.07 -2.50
C ASN A 354 24.63 -5.48 -1.79
N ALA A 355 24.53 -5.78 -0.50
CA ALA A 355 25.65 -6.18 0.34
C ALA A 355 25.87 -7.70 0.34
N SER A 356 24.82 -8.46 0.15
CA SER A 356 24.84 -9.92 0.17
C SER A 356 25.22 -10.55 -1.17
N GLY A 357 25.14 -9.79 -2.27
CA GLY A 357 25.32 -10.26 -3.65
C GLY A 357 24.12 -11.02 -4.23
N ILE A 358 23.06 -11.26 -3.44
CA ILE A 358 21.84 -11.94 -3.90
C ILE A 358 20.71 -10.98 -4.28
N GLY A 359 20.85 -9.70 -3.96
CA GLY A 359 19.90 -8.64 -4.19
C GLY A 359 20.02 -7.52 -3.16
N LEU A 360 19.16 -6.53 -3.25
CA LEU A 360 19.16 -5.36 -2.37
C LEU A 360 18.83 -5.78 -0.94
N THR A 361 19.66 -5.37 0.02
CA THR A 361 19.36 -5.43 1.45
C THR A 361 18.97 -4.04 1.90
N THR A 362 17.78 -3.88 2.48
CA THR A 362 17.28 -2.62 3.00
C THR A 362 17.08 -2.72 4.51
N LEU A 363 17.71 -1.81 5.25
CA LEU A 363 17.48 -1.58 6.68
C LEU A 363 16.81 -0.23 6.82
N TYR A 364 15.73 -0.14 7.58
CA TYR A 364 14.99 1.11 7.70
C TYR A 364 14.38 1.32 9.07
N GLY A 365 14.15 2.59 9.38
CA GLY A 365 13.29 3.03 10.47
C GLY A 365 12.40 4.16 9.99
N SER A 366 11.15 4.16 10.38
CA SER A 366 10.21 5.21 10.03
C SER A 366 9.35 5.66 11.20
N TYR A 367 8.80 6.84 11.04
CA TYR A 367 7.85 7.46 11.95
C TYR A 367 6.74 8.12 11.15
N ASP A 368 5.50 7.90 11.58
CA ASP A 368 4.29 8.52 11.02
C ASP A 368 3.51 9.18 12.14
N ARG A 369 2.91 10.33 11.84
CA ARG A 369 1.99 11.02 12.74
C ARG A 369 0.83 11.60 11.97
N THR A 370 -0.36 11.33 12.48
CA THR A 370 -1.62 11.84 11.95
C THR A 370 -2.35 12.60 13.06
N ASP A 371 -2.76 13.82 12.79
CA ASP A 371 -3.54 14.65 13.71
C ASP A 371 -4.92 14.92 13.13
N ASN A 372 -5.94 14.97 14.01
CA ASN A 372 -7.31 15.35 13.70
C ASN A 372 -8.04 14.48 12.65
N LYS A 373 -7.57 13.28 12.31
CA LYS A 373 -8.18 12.48 11.24
C LYS A 373 -9.56 11.95 11.64
N ALA A 374 -9.75 11.41 12.83
CA ALA A 374 -11.03 10.89 13.29
C ALA A 374 -11.91 11.96 13.93
N ALA A 375 -11.35 12.82 14.76
CA ALA A 375 -12.04 13.90 15.47
C ALA A 375 -11.07 15.04 15.74
N ASN A 376 -11.59 16.19 16.22
CA ASN A 376 -10.72 17.27 16.71
C ASN A 376 -9.87 16.77 17.89
N ASP A 377 -8.66 17.28 17.97
CA ASP A 377 -7.71 17.01 19.06
C ASP A 377 -7.32 15.53 19.21
N THR A 378 -7.62 14.68 18.20
CA THR A 378 -7.08 13.32 18.14
C THR A 378 -5.71 13.31 17.49
N SER A 379 -4.83 12.46 17.99
CA SER A 379 -3.55 12.17 17.34
C SER A 379 -3.27 10.66 17.33
N ALA A 380 -2.57 10.24 16.32
CA ALA A 380 -2.08 8.88 16.23
C ALA A 380 -0.70 8.90 15.60
N HIS A 381 0.17 8.00 16.04
CA HIS A 381 1.49 7.85 15.44
C HIS A 381 1.95 6.40 15.51
N TYR A 382 2.80 6.04 14.59
CA TYR A 382 3.57 4.80 14.71
C TYR A 382 5.05 5.06 14.45
N TRP A 383 5.86 4.17 14.95
CA TRP A 383 7.24 4.00 14.52
C TRP A 383 7.51 2.54 14.21
N ASN A 384 8.34 2.31 13.22
CA ASN A 384 8.76 0.96 12.86
C ASN A 384 10.27 0.90 12.60
N ILE A 385 10.79 -0.33 12.67
CA ILE A 385 12.11 -0.70 12.19
C ILE A 385 11.98 -2.01 11.42
N GLY A 386 12.74 -2.15 10.34
CA GLY A 386 12.65 -3.35 9.53
C GLY A 386 13.88 -3.64 8.71
N ILE A 387 13.89 -4.87 8.22
CA ILE A 387 14.83 -5.36 7.22
C ILE A 387 14.06 -6.01 6.09
N ASP A 388 14.48 -5.73 4.88
CA ASP A 388 14.00 -6.38 3.64
C ASP A 388 15.22 -6.88 2.86
N GLN A 389 15.18 -8.13 2.40
CA GLN A 389 16.20 -8.73 1.57
C GLN A 389 15.59 -9.19 0.24
N ALA A 390 15.95 -8.51 -0.83
CA ALA A 390 15.63 -8.96 -2.17
C ALA A 390 16.46 -10.21 -2.54
N ILE A 391 15.85 -11.14 -3.23
CA ILE A 391 16.46 -12.33 -3.82
C ILE A 391 16.19 -12.24 -5.32
N ASP A 392 17.10 -11.58 -6.05
CA ASP A 392 16.90 -11.23 -7.46
C ASP A 392 16.68 -12.48 -8.34
N ALA A 393 17.40 -13.57 -8.04
CA ALA A 393 17.28 -14.83 -8.77
C ALA A 393 15.88 -15.49 -8.66
N ALA A 394 15.10 -15.12 -7.66
CA ALA A 394 13.77 -15.66 -7.41
C ALA A 394 12.66 -14.60 -7.51
N ALA A 395 12.99 -13.39 -7.97
CA ALA A 395 12.06 -12.24 -8.01
C ALA A 395 11.25 -12.09 -6.72
N SER A 396 11.93 -12.22 -5.58
CA SER A 396 11.28 -12.29 -4.27
C SER A 396 11.98 -11.40 -3.25
N ASN A 397 11.24 -11.04 -2.19
CA ASN A 397 11.76 -10.36 -1.01
C ASN A 397 11.36 -11.14 0.24
N VAL A 398 12.28 -11.24 1.19
CA VAL A 398 12.01 -11.71 2.55
C VAL A 398 12.17 -10.54 3.50
N TYR A 399 11.21 -10.35 4.39
CA TYR A 399 11.18 -9.19 5.27
C TYR A 399 10.84 -9.55 6.70
N LEU A 400 11.30 -8.70 7.61
CA LEU A 400 10.93 -8.71 9.02
C LEU A 400 10.87 -7.28 9.51
N HIS A 401 9.77 -6.90 10.16
CA HIS A 401 9.66 -5.61 10.80
C HIS A 401 8.92 -5.67 12.14
N TYR A 402 9.24 -4.73 12.98
CA TYR A 402 8.50 -4.40 14.20
C TYR A 402 7.87 -3.04 14.04
N GLN A 403 6.62 -2.91 14.45
CA GLN A 403 5.87 -1.65 14.47
C GLN A 403 5.16 -1.48 15.81
N ARG A 404 5.13 -0.25 16.30
CA ARG A 404 4.33 0.15 17.44
C ARG A 404 3.44 1.31 17.05
N ASP A 405 2.13 1.07 17.17
CA ASP A 405 1.09 2.07 16.97
C ASP A 405 0.68 2.65 18.31
N GLN A 406 0.51 3.97 18.38
CA GLN A 406 0.03 4.69 19.54
C GLN A 406 -1.08 5.65 19.12
N LEU A 407 -2.23 5.50 19.74
CA LEU A 407 -3.45 6.20 19.37
C LEU A 407 -3.92 7.00 20.57
N ASP A 408 -3.97 8.32 20.42
CA ASP A 408 -4.62 9.23 21.33
C ASP A 408 -6.01 9.53 20.75
N THR A 409 -6.99 8.95 21.38
CA THR A 409 -8.38 8.97 20.90
C THR A 409 -9.28 9.81 21.80
N ASP A 410 -8.72 10.69 22.62
CA ASP A 410 -9.49 11.57 23.49
C ASP A 410 -10.55 12.33 22.67
N GLY A 411 -11.80 12.14 23.04
CA GLY A 411 -12.95 12.72 22.34
C GLY A 411 -13.56 11.86 21.23
N VAL A 412 -12.94 10.74 20.83
CA VAL A 412 -13.57 9.80 19.91
C VAL A 412 -14.62 8.99 20.64
N VAL A 413 -15.81 8.92 20.08
CA VAL A 413 -16.91 8.07 20.56
C VAL A 413 -17.10 6.96 19.55
N GLY A 414 -17.04 5.71 20.00
CA GLY A 414 -17.28 4.55 19.14
C GLY A 414 -18.67 4.61 18.50
N GLY A 415 -18.76 4.61 17.17
CA GLY A 415 -20.02 4.78 16.44
C GLY A 415 -21.11 3.82 16.89
N SER A 416 -20.79 2.54 17.03
CA SER A 416 -21.75 1.51 17.45
C SER A 416 -21.92 1.39 18.98
N THR A 417 -20.97 1.88 19.76
CA THR A 417 -21.00 1.74 21.22
C THR A 417 -21.55 2.97 21.92
N GLY A 418 -21.39 4.17 21.34
CA GLY A 418 -21.72 5.43 21.97
C GLY A 418 -20.87 5.77 23.21
N VAL A 419 -19.79 5.00 23.46
CA VAL A 419 -18.91 5.12 24.61
C VAL A 419 -17.56 5.68 24.15
N ALA A 420 -16.93 6.48 25.00
CA ALA A 420 -15.62 7.04 24.72
C ALA A 420 -14.56 5.95 24.52
N ILE A 421 -13.71 6.18 23.55
CA ILE A 421 -12.56 5.31 23.22
C ILE A 421 -11.33 5.99 23.83
N PRO A 422 -10.71 5.39 24.85
CA PRO A 422 -9.47 5.91 25.41
C PRO A 422 -8.27 5.57 24.55
N GLY A 423 -7.15 6.24 24.82
CA GLY A 423 -5.89 5.99 24.12
C GLY A 423 -5.44 4.52 24.19
N GLN A 424 -4.91 4.01 23.09
CA GLN A 424 -4.52 2.62 22.91
C GLN A 424 -3.17 2.51 22.21
N SER A 425 -2.50 1.37 22.41
CA SER A 425 -1.29 1.05 21.65
C SER A 425 -1.25 -0.41 21.23
N VAL A 426 -0.61 -0.68 20.10
CA VAL A 426 -0.38 -2.03 19.59
C VAL A 426 1.08 -2.18 19.19
N ASP A 427 1.68 -3.27 19.65
CA ASP A 427 2.97 -3.76 19.18
C ASP A 427 2.74 -4.89 18.18
N SER A 428 3.43 -4.86 17.06
CA SER A 428 3.37 -5.93 16.06
C SER A 428 4.75 -6.31 15.56
N VAL A 429 4.91 -7.59 15.25
CA VAL A 429 6.07 -8.14 14.55
C VAL A 429 5.55 -8.91 13.35
N THR A 430 5.99 -8.53 12.17
CA THR A 430 5.61 -9.19 10.92
C THR A 430 6.83 -9.69 10.19
N GLY A 431 6.80 -10.95 9.79
CA GLY A 431 7.81 -11.54 8.93
C GLY A 431 7.18 -12.31 7.80
N GLY A 432 7.68 -12.14 6.58
CA GLY A 432 7.05 -12.75 5.42
C GLY A 432 7.92 -12.79 4.18
N MET A 433 7.29 -13.21 3.10
CA MET A 433 7.90 -13.28 1.77
C MET A 433 6.92 -12.81 0.71
N VAL A 434 7.42 -11.99 -0.20
CA VAL A 434 6.74 -11.58 -1.43
C VAL A 434 7.43 -12.20 -2.61
N VAL A 435 6.68 -12.81 -3.52
CA VAL A 435 7.16 -13.32 -4.82
C VAL A 435 6.45 -12.56 -5.93
N ARG A 436 7.21 -12.06 -6.90
CA ARG A 436 6.69 -11.35 -8.08
C ARG A 436 6.89 -12.19 -9.34
N PHE A 437 5.94 -12.13 -10.27
CA PHE A 437 5.98 -12.89 -11.54
C PHE A 437 5.47 -12.03 -12.70
#